data_ff67a23ec5293dbefac3578930dea77b
#
_entry.id   ff67a23ec5293dbefac3578930dea77b
#
_cell.length_a   1.000
_cell.length_b   1.000
_cell.length_c   1.000
_cell.angle_alpha   90.00
_cell.angle_beta   90.00
_cell.angle_gamma   90.00
#
_symmetry.space_group_name_H-M   'P 1'
#
loop_
_entity.id
_entity.type
_entity.pdbx_description
1 polymer ?
#
loop_
_entity_poly.entity_id
_entity_poly.type
_entity_poly.pdbx_seq_one_letter_code
_entity_poly.pdbx_strand_id
1 'polypeptide(L)'
;YRSSRGLGDVYKRQIINAAKWAPSSYNTQTWNIHVVTGEILDKIRDGNTKNTLAGKPHVRDFPYKEDYEGIHRQRQIDVAIQLFEVMGIKKEDKEKRMDWMLRGFRQFDAPVSLVLTYDKYLEPAAISHFALGALSYGIVLAAWDQGIGCVINGQGIMQSDVVREHAKIPENENIMVCIAMGYPDPDFAANDVRSTRIANESFVNYLGFD
;
A
#
# COMPACT_ATOMS: atom_id res chain seq x y z
N TYR A 1 5.61 -10.79 -16.95
CA TYR A 1 4.35 -10.03 -16.99
C TYR A 1 3.17 -10.98 -17.23
N ARG A 2 2.54 -11.44 -16.20
CA ARG A 2 1.26 -12.16 -16.36
C ARG A 2 0.14 -11.13 -16.34
N SER A 3 -0.50 -10.96 -17.49
CA SER A 3 -1.58 -10.01 -17.71
C SER A 3 -2.70 -10.15 -16.66
N SER A 4 -3.47 -9.08 -16.45
CA SER A 4 -4.68 -9.05 -15.59
C SER A 4 -5.69 -10.18 -15.86
N ARG A 5 -5.58 -10.87 -16.98
CA ARG A 5 -6.32 -12.07 -17.31
C ARG A 5 -6.05 -13.26 -16.37
N GLY A 6 -4.96 -13.21 -15.56
CA GLY A 6 -4.62 -14.26 -14.60
C GLY A 6 -5.25 -14.11 -13.21
N LEU A 7 -5.66 -12.89 -12.81
CA LEU A 7 -6.42 -12.64 -11.59
C LEU A 7 -7.90 -12.56 -11.94
N GLY A 8 -8.51 -13.73 -12.13
CA GLY A 8 -9.94 -13.82 -12.42
C GLY A 8 -10.80 -13.14 -11.34
N ASP A 9 -12.00 -12.71 -11.68
CA ASP A 9 -12.93 -12.05 -10.74
C ASP A 9 -13.21 -12.90 -9.49
N VAL A 10 -13.07 -14.21 -9.60
CA VAL A 10 -13.24 -15.16 -8.50
C VAL A 10 -12.24 -14.90 -7.37
N TYR A 11 -10.94 -14.75 -7.68
CA TYR A 11 -9.91 -14.50 -6.64
C TYR A 11 -10.09 -13.16 -5.95
N LYS A 12 -10.39 -12.11 -6.71
CA LYS A 12 -10.67 -10.78 -6.12
C LYS A 12 -11.84 -10.84 -5.14
N ARG A 13 -12.92 -11.51 -5.53
CA ARG A 13 -14.10 -11.69 -4.68
C ARG A 13 -13.81 -12.57 -3.45
N GLN A 14 -13.03 -13.64 -3.59
CA GLN A 14 -12.67 -14.51 -2.47
C GLN A 14 -11.80 -13.79 -1.45
N ILE A 15 -10.78 -13.02 -1.91
CA ILE A 15 -9.92 -12.23 -1.03
C ILE A 15 -10.73 -11.20 -0.25
N ILE A 16 -11.59 -10.43 -0.93
CA ILE A 16 -12.43 -9.42 -0.27
C ILE A 16 -13.43 -10.08 0.67
N ASN A 17 -14.02 -11.22 0.28
CA ASN A 17 -14.97 -11.96 1.13
C ASN A 17 -14.31 -12.50 2.41
N ALA A 18 -13.05 -12.90 2.37
CA ALA A 18 -12.30 -13.27 3.57
C ALA A 18 -11.97 -12.04 4.41
N ALA A 19 -11.43 -10.99 3.79
CA ALA A 19 -10.96 -9.80 4.48
C ALA A 19 -12.08 -8.97 5.13
N LYS A 20 -13.29 -8.94 4.57
CA LYS A 20 -14.43 -8.17 5.11
C LYS A 20 -14.88 -8.58 6.52
N TRP A 21 -14.38 -9.72 7.02
CA TRP A 21 -14.61 -10.15 8.40
C TRP A 21 -13.67 -9.47 9.39
N ALA A 22 -12.83 -8.55 8.94
CA ALA A 22 -12.04 -7.68 9.81
C ALA A 22 -12.96 -6.97 10.82
N PRO A 23 -12.57 -6.89 12.11
CA PRO A 23 -13.38 -6.22 13.11
C PRO A 23 -13.39 -4.71 12.90
N SER A 24 -14.48 -4.08 13.28
CA SER A 24 -14.61 -2.62 13.36
C SER A 24 -15.40 -2.23 14.60
N SER A 25 -15.20 -1.03 15.11
CA SER A 25 -15.91 -0.54 16.29
C SER A 25 -17.42 -0.58 16.05
N TYR A 26 -18.17 -1.23 16.94
CA TYR A 26 -19.62 -1.45 16.83
C TYR A 26 -20.08 -2.02 15.48
N ASN A 27 -19.18 -2.74 14.78
CA ASN A 27 -19.44 -3.27 13.44
C ASN A 27 -19.79 -2.19 12.40
N THR A 28 -19.18 -1.01 12.54
CA THR A 28 -19.48 0.15 11.68
C THR A 28 -18.94 0.02 10.26
N GLN A 29 -17.95 -0.86 10.03
CA GLN A 29 -17.41 -1.19 8.71
C GLN A 29 -17.11 0.05 7.87
N THR A 30 -16.31 0.97 8.44
CA THR A 30 -16.01 2.32 7.96
C THR A 30 -15.08 2.36 6.73
N TRP A 31 -15.17 1.41 5.85
CA TRP A 31 -14.31 1.26 4.69
C TRP A 31 -15.11 1.12 3.39
N ASN A 32 -14.55 1.66 2.32
CA ASN A 32 -14.93 1.36 0.95
C ASN A 32 -13.72 0.81 0.18
N ILE A 33 -13.96 0.01 -0.85
CA ILE A 33 -12.92 -0.58 -1.70
C ILE A 33 -13.23 -0.33 -3.16
N HIS A 34 -12.35 0.40 -3.84
CA HIS A 34 -12.42 0.59 -5.29
C HIS A 34 -11.39 -0.32 -5.95
N VAL A 35 -11.87 -1.31 -6.71
CA VAL A 35 -10.99 -2.25 -7.43
C VAL A 35 -10.66 -1.68 -8.80
N VAL A 36 -9.39 -1.45 -9.07
CA VAL A 36 -8.91 -0.79 -10.30
C VAL A 36 -8.00 -1.72 -11.08
N THR A 37 -8.24 -1.85 -12.38
CA THR A 37 -7.47 -2.72 -13.30
C THR A 37 -7.41 -2.11 -14.70
N GLY A 38 -6.56 -2.67 -15.57
CA GLY A 38 -6.51 -2.33 -17.01
C GLY A 38 -6.25 -0.85 -17.27
N GLU A 39 -6.87 -0.30 -18.30
CA GLU A 39 -6.65 1.07 -18.76
C GLU A 39 -6.85 2.14 -17.68
N ILE A 40 -7.76 1.92 -16.73
CA ILE A 40 -7.98 2.86 -15.62
C ILE A 40 -6.74 2.90 -14.72
N LEU A 41 -6.20 1.73 -14.38
CA LEU A 41 -5.00 1.63 -13.57
C LEU A 41 -3.78 2.19 -14.30
N ASP A 42 -3.68 1.98 -15.60
CA ASP A 42 -2.61 2.54 -16.45
C ASP A 42 -2.65 4.08 -16.46
N LYS A 43 -3.84 4.68 -16.60
CA LYS A 43 -4.02 6.14 -16.49
C LYS A 43 -3.59 6.70 -15.14
N ILE A 44 -3.88 5.98 -14.06
CA ILE A 44 -3.44 6.37 -12.70
C ILE A 44 -1.90 6.34 -12.61
N ARG A 45 -1.25 5.29 -13.12
CA ARG A 45 0.21 5.16 -13.13
C ARG A 45 0.88 6.28 -13.92
N ASP A 46 0.35 6.54 -15.12
CA ASP A 46 0.86 7.58 -16.02
C ASP A 46 0.72 8.96 -15.37
N GLY A 47 -0.44 9.26 -14.81
CA GLY A 47 -0.71 10.51 -14.12
C GLY A 47 0.18 10.70 -12.88
N ASN A 48 0.30 9.68 -12.03
CA ASN A 48 1.18 9.69 -10.87
C ASN A 48 2.65 9.93 -11.27
N THR A 49 3.13 9.17 -12.26
CA THR A 49 4.51 9.28 -12.76
C THR A 49 4.78 10.66 -13.35
N LYS A 50 3.90 11.14 -14.23
CA LYS A 50 4.00 12.45 -14.87
C LYS A 50 4.05 13.57 -13.84
N ASN A 51 3.14 13.56 -12.87
CA ASN A 51 3.08 14.59 -11.83
C ASN A 51 4.32 14.56 -10.93
N THR A 52 4.79 13.38 -10.55
CA THR A 52 6.00 13.22 -9.73
C THR A 52 7.25 13.71 -10.48
N LEU A 53 7.43 13.35 -11.75
CA LEU A 53 8.55 13.83 -12.57
C LEU A 53 8.50 15.33 -12.84
N ALA A 54 7.31 15.91 -12.89
CA ALA A 54 7.11 17.36 -13.01
C ALA A 54 7.32 18.12 -11.69
N GLY A 55 7.64 17.42 -10.58
CA GLY A 55 7.83 18.02 -9.27
C GLY A 55 6.55 18.59 -8.65
N LYS A 56 5.38 18.12 -9.07
CA LYS A 56 4.13 18.57 -8.44
C LYS A 56 4.09 18.16 -6.97
N PRO A 57 3.59 19.02 -6.08
CA PRO A 57 3.38 18.66 -4.68
C PRO A 57 2.53 17.40 -4.52
N HIS A 58 2.79 16.63 -3.48
CA HIS A 58 1.92 15.52 -3.11
C HIS A 58 0.57 16.06 -2.63
N VAL A 59 -0.51 15.43 -3.08
CA VAL A 59 -1.88 15.72 -2.65
C VAL A 59 -2.41 14.47 -1.96
N ARG A 60 -2.66 14.58 -0.64
CA ARG A 60 -3.25 13.50 0.15
C ARG A 60 -4.56 13.97 0.76
N ASP A 61 -5.49 13.05 0.93
CA ASP A 61 -6.82 13.36 1.47
C ASP A 61 -6.85 13.40 3.01
N PHE A 62 -5.72 13.07 3.67
CA PHE A 62 -5.60 13.08 5.13
C PHE A 62 -4.23 13.63 5.56
N PRO A 63 -4.10 14.16 6.80
CA PRO A 63 -2.82 14.58 7.34
C PRO A 63 -1.81 13.43 7.41
N TYR A 64 -0.61 13.67 6.92
CA TYR A 64 0.45 12.67 6.88
C TYR A 64 1.77 13.25 7.39
N LYS A 65 2.40 12.55 8.33
CA LYS A 65 3.74 12.87 8.80
C LYS A 65 4.76 12.03 8.00
N GLU A 66 5.60 12.69 7.23
CA GLU A 66 6.63 12.02 6.42
C GLU A 66 7.94 11.80 7.19
N ASP A 67 8.20 12.63 8.21
CA ASP A 67 9.46 12.61 8.95
C ASP A 67 9.35 11.73 10.20
N TYR A 68 10.08 10.64 10.18
CA TYR A 68 10.30 9.82 11.36
C TYR A 68 11.57 10.27 12.07
N GLU A 69 11.60 10.11 13.40
CA GLU A 69 12.71 10.49 14.27
C GLU A 69 13.22 9.30 15.08
N GLY A 70 14.42 9.40 15.63
CA GLY A 70 14.99 8.40 16.52
C GLY A 70 15.01 7.00 15.95
N ILE A 71 14.57 6.02 16.73
CA ILE A 71 14.57 4.61 16.36
C ILE A 71 13.66 4.29 15.15
N HIS A 72 12.59 5.04 14.95
CA HIS A 72 11.71 4.84 13.81
C HIS A 72 12.41 5.24 12.50
N ARG A 73 13.15 6.33 12.53
CA ARG A 73 13.99 6.76 11.40
C ARG A 73 15.10 5.75 11.12
N GLN A 74 15.76 5.22 12.14
CA GLN A 74 16.79 4.21 11.97
C GLN A 74 16.25 2.96 11.27
N ARG A 75 15.10 2.43 11.69
CA ARG A 75 14.44 1.27 11.07
C ARG A 75 14.10 1.52 9.60
N GLN A 76 13.67 2.73 9.27
CA GLN A 76 13.40 3.12 7.88
C GLN A 76 14.68 3.10 7.04
N ILE A 77 15.80 3.57 7.60
CA ILE A 77 17.11 3.57 6.94
C ILE A 77 17.61 2.14 6.74
N ASP A 78 17.53 1.30 7.76
CA ASP A 78 18.04 -0.07 7.74
C ASP A 78 17.37 -0.91 6.64
N VAL A 79 16.04 -0.81 6.51
CA VAL A 79 15.32 -1.54 5.44
C VAL A 79 15.63 -0.97 4.06
N ALA A 80 15.86 0.34 3.95
CA ALA A 80 16.24 0.96 2.68
C ALA A 80 17.65 0.55 2.24
N ILE A 81 18.60 0.44 3.17
CA ILE A 81 19.95 -0.05 2.90
C ILE A 81 19.88 -1.49 2.39
N GLN A 82 19.22 -2.39 3.13
CA GLN A 82 19.07 -3.78 2.72
C GLN A 82 18.45 -3.91 1.32
N LEU A 83 17.41 -3.13 1.04
CA LEU A 83 16.76 -3.13 -0.25
C LEU A 83 17.70 -2.73 -1.38
N PHE A 84 18.44 -1.62 -1.20
CA PHE A 84 19.37 -1.15 -2.23
C PHE A 84 20.54 -2.11 -2.44
N GLU A 85 21.00 -2.79 -1.38
CA GLU A 85 22.02 -3.81 -1.47
C GLU A 85 21.56 -5.00 -2.33
N VAL A 86 20.40 -5.60 -2.03
CA VAL A 86 19.89 -6.75 -2.80
C VAL A 86 19.54 -6.38 -4.24
N MET A 87 19.11 -5.13 -4.48
CA MET A 87 18.81 -4.61 -5.82
C MET A 87 20.08 -4.17 -6.59
N GLY A 88 21.26 -4.21 -5.98
CA GLY A 88 22.49 -3.72 -6.59
C GLY A 88 22.46 -2.22 -6.94
N ILE A 89 21.73 -1.41 -6.15
CA ILE A 89 21.59 0.04 -6.36
C ILE A 89 22.57 0.77 -5.45
N LYS A 90 23.57 1.38 -6.05
CA LYS A 90 24.58 2.16 -5.32
C LYS A 90 24.05 3.56 -4.97
N LYS A 91 24.75 4.21 -4.02
CA LYS A 91 24.39 5.57 -3.59
C LYS A 91 24.49 6.59 -4.74
N GLU A 92 25.43 6.38 -5.63
CA GLU A 92 25.71 7.23 -6.80
C GLU A 92 24.73 7.01 -7.95
N ASP A 93 24.05 5.87 -8.00
CA ASP A 93 23.14 5.46 -9.09
C ASP A 93 21.80 6.21 -9.05
N LYS A 94 21.87 7.52 -9.33
CA LYS A 94 20.67 8.39 -9.28
C LYS A 94 19.53 7.89 -10.15
N GLU A 95 19.85 7.36 -11.32
CA GLU A 95 18.85 6.83 -12.28
C GLU A 95 18.12 5.61 -11.71
N LYS A 96 18.87 4.61 -11.21
CA LYS A 96 18.27 3.42 -10.58
C LYS A 96 17.46 3.75 -9.33
N ARG A 97 17.94 4.70 -8.54
CA ARG A 97 17.21 5.19 -7.36
C ARG A 97 15.91 5.87 -7.73
N MET A 98 15.91 6.67 -8.81
CA MET A 98 14.73 7.31 -9.35
C MET A 98 13.74 6.27 -9.90
N ASP A 99 14.21 5.28 -10.68
CA ASP A 99 13.35 4.19 -11.17
C ASP A 99 12.71 3.43 -10.00
N TRP A 100 13.51 3.08 -8.98
CA TRP A 100 12.98 2.41 -7.79
C TRP A 100 11.88 3.25 -7.10
N MET A 101 12.12 4.54 -6.91
CA MET A 101 11.13 5.45 -6.32
C MET A 101 9.83 5.47 -7.16
N LEU A 102 9.95 5.59 -8.47
CA LEU A 102 8.81 5.64 -9.39
C LEU A 102 8.00 4.35 -9.41
N ARG A 103 8.59 3.20 -9.05
CA ARG A 103 7.84 1.93 -8.94
C ARG A 103 6.68 2.02 -7.96
N GLY A 104 6.86 2.68 -6.82
CA GLY A 104 5.78 2.91 -5.88
C GLY A 104 4.64 3.75 -6.47
N PHE A 105 4.97 4.82 -7.21
CA PHE A 105 3.99 5.65 -7.91
C PHE A 105 3.27 4.90 -9.05
N ARG A 106 3.96 3.97 -9.71
CA ARG A 106 3.38 3.04 -10.69
C ARG A 106 2.69 1.83 -10.05
N GLN A 107 2.60 1.79 -8.73
CA GLN A 107 2.00 0.67 -7.98
C GLN A 107 2.65 -0.68 -8.33
N PHE A 108 3.99 -0.67 -8.46
CA PHE A 108 4.82 -1.84 -8.77
C PHE A 108 4.42 -2.57 -10.06
N ASP A 109 3.79 -1.88 -10.98
CA ASP A 109 3.27 -2.40 -12.24
C ASP A 109 2.32 -3.61 -12.06
N ALA A 110 1.71 -3.73 -10.87
CA ALA A 110 0.81 -4.81 -10.52
C ALA A 110 -0.50 -4.74 -11.31
N PRO A 111 -1.08 -5.88 -11.75
CA PRO A 111 -2.27 -5.87 -12.62
C PRO A 111 -3.55 -5.39 -11.94
N VAL A 112 -3.58 -5.33 -10.63
CA VAL A 112 -4.74 -4.91 -9.82
C VAL A 112 -4.29 -3.97 -8.72
N SER A 113 -5.10 -2.96 -8.45
CA SER A 113 -5.00 -2.09 -7.28
C SER A 113 -6.33 -2.04 -6.55
N LEU A 114 -6.30 -2.23 -5.23
CA LEU A 114 -7.42 -1.97 -4.36
C LEU A 114 -7.20 -0.61 -3.70
N VAL A 115 -7.99 0.40 -4.05
CA VAL A 115 -7.93 1.72 -3.40
C VAL A 115 -8.92 1.70 -2.24
N LEU A 116 -8.41 1.84 -1.01
CA LEU A 116 -9.19 1.85 0.20
C LEU A 116 -9.50 3.28 0.61
N THR A 117 -10.77 3.53 0.88
CA THR A 117 -11.29 4.84 1.24
C THR A 117 -12.19 4.76 2.47
N TYR A 118 -12.51 5.90 3.05
CA TYR A 118 -13.47 6.07 4.13
C TYR A 118 -14.24 7.39 3.96
N ASP A 119 -15.43 7.48 4.54
CA ASP A 119 -16.23 8.68 4.44
C ASP A 119 -15.57 9.88 5.13
N LYS A 120 -15.51 11.03 4.48
CA LYS A 120 -14.83 12.26 4.97
C LYS A 120 -15.28 12.70 6.37
N TYR A 121 -16.54 12.52 6.73
CA TYR A 121 -17.01 12.90 8.05
C TYR A 121 -16.36 12.10 9.19
N LEU A 122 -15.73 10.96 8.87
CA LEU A 122 -14.99 10.11 9.80
C LEU A 122 -13.51 10.51 9.95
N GLU A 123 -13.06 11.54 9.23
CA GLU A 123 -11.65 11.98 9.24
C GLU A 123 -11.08 12.17 10.65
N PRO A 124 -11.78 12.80 11.61
CA PRO A 124 -11.27 12.97 12.97
C PRO A 124 -11.22 11.66 13.78
N ALA A 125 -11.83 10.59 13.27
CA ALA A 125 -11.97 9.35 14.03
C ALA A 125 -10.81 8.37 13.75
N ALA A 126 -9.77 8.39 14.58
CA ALA A 126 -8.65 7.44 14.52
C ALA A 126 -9.10 5.97 14.48
N ILE A 127 -10.26 5.66 15.05
CA ILE A 127 -10.82 4.30 15.04
C ILE A 127 -11.17 3.82 13.62
N SER A 128 -11.53 4.71 12.71
CA SER A 128 -11.78 4.35 11.30
C SER A 128 -10.49 3.95 10.60
N HIS A 129 -9.39 4.65 10.88
CA HIS A 129 -8.07 4.30 10.34
C HIS A 129 -7.56 2.96 10.91
N PHE A 130 -7.86 2.69 12.18
CA PHE A 130 -7.57 1.38 12.79
C PHE A 130 -8.33 0.24 12.09
N ALA A 131 -9.63 0.43 11.82
CA ALA A 131 -10.46 -0.54 11.11
C ALA A 131 -9.97 -0.78 9.68
N LEU A 132 -9.57 0.29 8.96
CA LEU A 132 -8.94 0.19 7.63
C LEU A 132 -7.62 -0.58 7.67
N GLY A 133 -6.81 -0.39 8.70
CA GLY A 133 -5.58 -1.16 8.90
C GLY A 133 -5.86 -2.65 9.09
N ALA A 134 -6.87 -3.01 9.87
CA ALA A 134 -7.29 -4.40 10.07
C ALA A 134 -7.77 -5.04 8.76
N LEU A 135 -8.62 -4.33 7.99
CA LEU A 135 -9.06 -4.77 6.67
C LEU A 135 -7.90 -4.95 5.70
N SER A 136 -6.97 -3.98 5.64
CA SER A 136 -5.80 -4.02 4.76
C SER A 136 -4.94 -5.26 5.04
N TYR A 137 -4.71 -5.57 6.31
CA TYR A 137 -3.95 -6.76 6.69
C TYR A 137 -4.71 -8.05 6.35
N GLY A 138 -6.03 -8.08 6.56
CA GLY A 138 -6.89 -9.18 6.15
C GLY A 138 -6.82 -9.45 4.64
N ILE A 139 -6.81 -8.41 3.81
CA ILE A 139 -6.63 -8.51 2.35
C ILE A 139 -5.27 -9.15 2.03
N VAL A 140 -4.19 -8.69 2.65
CA VAL A 140 -2.84 -9.21 2.40
C VAL A 140 -2.74 -10.69 2.77
N LEU A 141 -3.28 -11.10 3.92
CA LEU A 141 -3.26 -12.50 4.34
C LEU A 141 -4.08 -13.40 3.41
N ALA A 142 -5.30 -12.97 3.05
CA ALA A 142 -6.15 -13.72 2.15
C ALA A 142 -5.56 -13.84 0.73
N ALA A 143 -4.86 -12.80 0.26
CA ALA A 143 -4.16 -12.82 -1.01
C ALA A 143 -2.96 -13.79 -0.96
N TRP A 144 -2.18 -13.73 0.11
CA TRP A 144 -1.03 -14.62 0.30
C TRP A 144 -1.43 -16.10 0.32
N ASP A 145 -2.55 -16.42 0.97
CA ASP A 145 -3.12 -17.78 0.97
C ASP A 145 -3.43 -18.29 -0.45
N GLN A 146 -3.71 -17.39 -1.39
CA GLN A 146 -3.94 -17.70 -2.80
C GLN A 146 -2.67 -17.59 -3.67
N GLY A 147 -1.49 -17.44 -3.07
CA GLY A 147 -0.22 -17.26 -3.80
C GLY A 147 -0.08 -15.90 -4.49
N ILE A 148 -0.86 -14.89 -4.07
CA ILE A 148 -0.86 -13.55 -4.64
C ILE A 148 -0.06 -12.61 -3.72
N GLY A 149 0.94 -11.93 -4.29
CA GLY A 149 1.71 -10.90 -3.61
C GLY A 149 0.94 -9.58 -3.51
N CYS A 150 1.14 -8.89 -2.38
CA CYS A 150 0.54 -7.58 -2.12
C CYS A 150 1.56 -6.58 -1.61
N VAL A 151 1.39 -5.32 -1.98
CA VAL A 151 2.10 -4.19 -1.36
C VAL A 151 1.07 -3.16 -0.91
N ILE A 152 1.00 -2.91 0.41
CA ILE A 152 0.25 -1.77 0.96
C ILE A 152 1.06 -0.53 0.61
N ASN A 153 0.55 0.31 -0.29
CA ASN A 153 1.32 1.31 -1.00
C ASN A 153 0.76 2.73 -0.79
N GLY A 154 1.48 3.53 -0.01
CA GLY A 154 1.16 4.94 0.18
C GLY A 154 1.60 5.83 -0.98
N GLN A 155 2.65 5.45 -1.76
CA GLN A 155 3.13 6.25 -2.89
C GLN A 155 2.12 6.26 -4.06
N GLY A 156 1.41 5.16 -4.26
CA GLY A 156 0.41 5.04 -5.32
C GLY A 156 -0.80 5.96 -5.18
N ILE A 157 -0.96 6.61 -4.02
CA ILE A 157 -2.03 7.56 -3.74
C ILE A 157 -1.51 8.98 -3.40
N MET A 158 -0.21 9.26 -3.58
CA MET A 158 0.36 10.59 -3.31
C MET A 158 -0.11 11.67 -4.28
N GLN A 159 -0.74 11.30 -5.37
CA GLN A 159 -1.46 12.18 -6.28
C GLN A 159 -2.94 11.76 -6.22
N SER A 160 -3.60 12.01 -5.07
CA SER A 160 -4.96 11.53 -4.80
C SER A 160 -5.99 12.10 -5.77
N ASP A 161 -5.75 13.29 -6.32
CA ASP A 161 -6.54 13.91 -7.39
C ASP A 161 -6.56 13.03 -8.65
N VAL A 162 -5.42 12.53 -9.09
CA VAL A 162 -5.31 11.61 -10.24
C VAL A 162 -6.06 10.30 -9.98
N VAL A 163 -5.87 9.73 -8.77
CA VAL A 163 -6.54 8.48 -8.39
C VAL A 163 -8.05 8.68 -8.36
N ARG A 164 -8.51 9.76 -7.74
CA ARG A 164 -9.94 10.11 -7.65
C ARG A 164 -10.59 10.26 -9.01
N GLU A 165 -9.95 11.03 -9.90
CA GLU A 165 -10.45 11.29 -11.24
C GLU A 165 -10.66 10.00 -12.02
N HIS A 166 -9.63 9.15 -12.11
CA HIS A 166 -9.67 7.97 -12.96
C HIS A 166 -10.44 6.80 -12.32
N ALA A 167 -10.33 6.58 -11.03
CA ALA A 167 -11.11 5.56 -10.32
C ALA A 167 -12.54 6.00 -9.99
N LYS A 168 -12.91 7.26 -10.29
CA LYS A 168 -14.24 7.86 -10.03
C LYS A 168 -14.64 7.75 -8.57
N ILE A 169 -13.68 8.02 -7.68
CA ILE A 169 -13.92 7.98 -6.24
C ILE A 169 -14.78 9.18 -5.84
N PRO A 170 -15.90 8.99 -5.11
CA PRO A 170 -16.79 10.06 -4.69
C PRO A 170 -16.06 11.14 -3.88
N GLU A 171 -16.54 12.40 -4.01
CA GLU A 171 -15.96 13.54 -3.29
C GLU A 171 -16.14 13.48 -1.77
N ASN A 172 -17.11 12.71 -1.29
CA ASN A 172 -17.36 12.49 0.13
C ASN A 172 -16.50 11.38 0.74
N GLU A 173 -15.59 10.77 -0.02
CA GLU A 173 -14.65 9.76 0.46
C GLU A 173 -13.23 10.32 0.50
N ASN A 174 -12.46 9.96 1.52
CA ASN A 174 -11.03 10.17 1.62
C ASN A 174 -10.26 8.91 1.20
N ILE A 175 -9.26 9.07 0.35
CA ILE A 175 -8.38 7.99 -0.09
C ILE A 175 -7.29 7.76 0.96
N MET A 176 -7.29 6.57 1.59
CA MET A 176 -6.33 6.25 2.65
C MET A 176 -5.06 5.58 2.14
N VAL A 177 -5.21 4.55 1.32
CA VAL A 177 -4.09 3.75 0.83
C VAL A 177 -4.52 2.95 -0.39
N CYS A 178 -3.57 2.50 -1.21
CA CYS A 178 -3.85 1.45 -2.18
C CYS A 178 -3.07 0.17 -1.85
N ILE A 179 -3.58 -0.96 -2.31
CA ILE A 179 -2.93 -2.26 -2.23
C ILE A 179 -2.69 -2.73 -3.66
N ALA A 180 -1.43 -2.68 -4.09
CA ALA A 180 -1.00 -3.25 -5.35
C ALA A 180 -0.97 -4.78 -5.22
N MET A 181 -1.54 -5.50 -6.18
CA MET A 181 -1.78 -6.93 -6.07
C MET A 181 -1.49 -7.66 -7.39
N GLY A 182 -0.76 -8.77 -7.32
CA GLY A 182 -0.42 -9.59 -8.48
C GLY A 182 0.34 -10.85 -8.10
N TYR A 183 0.58 -11.73 -9.06
CA TYR A 183 1.50 -12.84 -8.83
C TYR A 183 2.92 -12.29 -8.74
N PRO A 184 3.67 -12.63 -7.67
CA PRO A 184 5.04 -12.17 -7.52
C PRO A 184 5.93 -12.75 -8.61
N ASP A 185 6.90 -11.94 -9.06
CA ASP A 185 8.01 -12.42 -9.87
C ASP A 185 9.04 -13.07 -8.92
N PRO A 186 9.25 -14.37 -8.96
CA PRO A 186 10.13 -15.06 -8.01
C PRO A 186 11.60 -14.65 -8.15
N ASP A 187 11.99 -14.16 -9.33
CA ASP A 187 13.37 -13.77 -9.63
C ASP A 187 13.65 -12.28 -9.33
N PHE A 188 12.66 -11.54 -8.87
CA PHE A 188 12.83 -10.12 -8.57
C PHE A 188 13.57 -9.91 -7.25
N ALA A 189 14.78 -9.38 -7.30
CA ALA A 189 15.72 -9.29 -6.18
C ALA A 189 15.14 -8.61 -4.92
N ALA A 190 14.23 -7.62 -5.06
CA ALA A 190 13.59 -6.98 -3.91
C ALA A 190 12.80 -7.96 -3.03
N ASN A 191 12.40 -9.12 -3.56
CA ASN A 191 11.72 -10.16 -2.78
C ASN A 191 12.65 -10.87 -1.78
N ASP A 192 13.97 -10.68 -1.89
CA ASP A 192 14.95 -11.21 -0.94
C ASP A 192 15.13 -10.35 0.31
N VAL A 193 14.52 -9.17 0.35
CA VAL A 193 14.52 -8.32 1.55
C VAL A 193 13.82 -9.03 2.70
N ARG A 194 14.51 -9.17 3.83
CA ARG A 194 13.97 -9.74 5.07
C ARG A 194 14.03 -8.69 6.16
N SER A 195 12.96 -7.88 6.25
CA SER A 195 12.87 -6.87 7.30
C SER A 195 12.79 -7.51 8.69
N THR A 196 13.59 -7.00 9.61
CA THR A 196 13.63 -7.46 11.00
C THR A 196 12.40 -7.00 11.78
N ARG A 197 12.16 -7.63 12.91
CA ARG A 197 11.20 -7.18 13.94
C ARG A 197 11.95 -7.02 15.25
N ILE A 198 11.50 -6.10 16.09
CA ILE A 198 12.04 -5.96 17.45
C ILE A 198 11.61 -7.15 18.31
N ALA A 199 12.44 -7.49 19.31
CA ALA A 199 12.11 -8.54 20.25
C ALA A 199 10.87 -8.16 21.07
N ASN A 200 10.08 -9.16 21.47
CA ASN A 200 8.82 -8.95 22.20
C ASN A 200 9.03 -8.14 23.47
N GLU A 201 10.11 -8.38 24.17
CA GLU A 201 10.48 -7.73 25.44
C GLU A 201 10.68 -6.21 25.30
N SER A 202 10.89 -5.74 24.05
CA SER A 202 11.05 -4.31 23.76
C SER A 202 9.75 -3.54 23.62
N PHE A 203 8.60 -4.22 23.49
CA PHE A 203 7.30 -3.58 23.26
C PHE A 203 6.12 -4.26 23.97
N VAL A 204 6.36 -5.40 24.61
CA VAL A 204 5.34 -6.12 25.37
C VAL A 204 5.65 -6.03 26.85
N ASN A 205 4.70 -5.59 27.65
CA ASN A 205 4.77 -5.65 29.10
C ASN A 205 3.83 -6.76 29.59
N TYR A 206 4.39 -7.76 30.27
CA TYR A 206 3.64 -8.84 30.88
C TYR A 206 3.34 -8.47 32.32
N LEU A 207 2.07 -8.29 32.67
CA LEU A 207 1.63 -7.91 33.99
C LEU A 207 0.69 -8.99 34.53
N GLY A 208 0.90 -9.43 35.81
CA GLY A 208 0.08 -10.46 36.46
C GLY A 208 0.37 -11.90 36.01
N PHE A 209 1.55 -12.14 35.45
CA PHE A 209 2.10 -13.45 35.15
C PHE A 209 3.14 -13.78 36.25
N ASP A 210 2.72 -14.49 37.29
CA ASP A 210 3.58 -15.02 38.39
C ASP A 210 4.05 -16.44 38.04
#